data_8bd75f63f2dd5ae4c304b2ef9fd08c20
#
_entry.id   8bd75f63f2dd5ae4c304b2ef9fd08c20
#
_cell.length_a   1.000
_cell.length_b   1.000
_cell.length_c   1.000
_cell.angle_alpha   90.00
_cell.angle_beta   90.00
_cell.angle_gamma   90.00
#
_symmetry.space_group_name_H-M   'P 1'
#
loop_
_entity.id
_entity.type
_entity.pdbx_description
1 polymer ?
#
loop_
_entity_poly.entity_id
_entity_poly.type
_entity_poly.pdbx_seq_one_letter_code
_entity_poly.pdbx_strand_id
1 'polypeptide(L)'
;MARYVALIDGKAGAYGVVFPDLPGCTAMGKTIEQAIANAAGALRDWVEVKEAQGEKAPVPLPIEKLRRRSDVAQAITGGATLATVPLVRETGKPVKANLSIDAGVLAALDEEAARRKLTRSAFVEMLARRMLSQIA
;
A
#
# COMPACT_ATOMS: atom_id res chain seq x y z
N MET A 1 4.04 8.98 8.37
CA MET A 1 3.62 8.31 7.13
C MET A 1 2.12 8.47 6.96
N ALA A 2 1.71 9.11 5.88
CA ALA A 2 0.30 9.34 5.61
C ALA A 2 -0.39 8.01 5.25
N ARG A 3 -1.63 7.85 5.70
CA ARG A 3 -2.45 6.68 5.40
C ARG A 3 -3.78 7.13 4.83
N TYR A 4 -4.13 6.60 3.69
CA TYR A 4 -5.37 6.93 3.00
C TYR A 4 -6.39 5.80 3.14
N VAL A 5 -7.63 6.16 3.33
CA VAL A 5 -8.71 5.18 3.40
C VAL A 5 -9.02 4.65 2.00
N ALA A 6 -9.16 3.35 1.90
CA ALA A 6 -9.53 2.65 0.68
C ALA A 6 -10.79 1.82 0.91
N LEU A 7 -11.59 1.69 -0.13
CA LEU A 7 -12.75 0.80 -0.19
C LEU A 7 -12.38 -0.41 -1.04
N ILE A 8 -12.57 -1.59 -0.49
CA ILE A 8 -12.31 -2.84 -1.17
C ILE A 8 -13.64 -3.56 -1.39
N ASP A 9 -13.92 -3.92 -2.62
CA ASP A 9 -15.11 -4.71 -2.97
C ASP A 9 -14.78 -5.78 -4.01
N GLY A 10 -15.79 -6.52 -4.40
CA GLY A 10 -15.64 -7.61 -5.35
C GLY A 10 -15.62 -8.98 -4.67
N LYS A 11 -15.00 -9.94 -5.34
CA LYS A 11 -14.98 -11.34 -4.92
C LYS A 11 -13.63 -11.97 -5.27
N ALA A 12 -13.42 -13.18 -4.76
CA ALA A 12 -12.20 -13.94 -5.08
C ALA A 12 -11.95 -13.97 -6.60
N GLY A 13 -10.74 -13.62 -6.99
CA GLY A 13 -10.32 -13.50 -8.39
C GLY A 13 -10.51 -12.10 -8.99
N ALA A 14 -11.31 -11.22 -8.38
CA ALA A 14 -11.62 -9.90 -8.93
C ALA A 14 -11.98 -8.89 -7.85
N TYR A 15 -11.00 -8.57 -6.99
CA TYR A 15 -11.14 -7.49 -6.01
C TYR A 15 -10.76 -6.15 -6.61
N GLY A 16 -11.57 -5.12 -6.31
CA GLY A 16 -11.30 -3.74 -6.68
C GLY A 16 -11.02 -2.88 -5.46
N VAL A 17 -10.14 -1.90 -5.62
CA VAL A 17 -9.82 -0.92 -4.57
C VAL A 17 -10.00 0.47 -5.14
N VAL A 18 -10.71 1.32 -4.41
CA VAL A 18 -10.84 2.74 -4.72
C VAL A 18 -10.49 3.58 -3.51
N PHE A 19 -9.93 4.77 -3.75
CA PHE A 19 -9.63 5.73 -2.70
C PHE A 19 -10.63 6.87 -2.78
N PRO A 20 -11.56 6.99 -1.82
CA PRO A 20 -12.58 8.05 -1.87
C PRO A 20 -12.01 9.47 -1.92
N ASP A 21 -10.85 9.69 -1.28
CA ASP A 21 -10.18 11.00 -1.26
C ASP A 21 -9.37 11.31 -2.52
N LEU A 22 -9.11 10.31 -3.34
CA LEU A 22 -8.19 10.40 -4.47
C LEU A 22 -8.93 9.96 -5.74
N PRO A 23 -9.72 10.84 -6.35
CA PRO A 23 -10.47 10.50 -7.56
C PRO A 23 -9.58 9.96 -8.67
N GLY A 24 -9.96 8.81 -9.22
CA GLY A 24 -9.21 8.14 -10.28
C GLY A 24 -8.07 7.24 -9.78
N CYS A 25 -7.77 7.23 -8.49
CA CYS A 25 -6.80 6.29 -7.92
C CYS A 25 -7.51 4.97 -7.60
N THR A 26 -7.25 3.96 -8.42
CA THR A 26 -7.87 2.65 -8.30
C THR A 26 -6.86 1.54 -8.52
N ALA A 27 -7.16 0.36 -8.00
CA ALA A 27 -6.35 -0.84 -8.22
C ALA A 27 -7.23 -2.07 -8.22
N MET A 28 -6.70 -3.17 -8.68
CA MET A 28 -7.36 -4.47 -8.71
C MET A 28 -6.38 -5.57 -8.30
N GLY A 29 -6.92 -6.69 -7.87
CA GLY A 29 -6.14 -7.88 -7.55
C GLY A 29 -7.01 -9.12 -7.48
N LYS A 30 -6.40 -10.27 -7.61
CA LYS A 30 -7.10 -11.56 -7.52
C LYS A 30 -7.39 -11.97 -6.08
N THR A 31 -6.56 -11.51 -5.16
CA THR A 31 -6.75 -11.67 -3.71
C THR A 31 -6.80 -10.30 -3.04
N ILE A 32 -7.30 -10.24 -1.81
CA ILE A 32 -7.33 -9.01 -1.05
C ILE A 32 -5.91 -8.48 -0.83
N GLU A 33 -4.98 -9.35 -0.47
CA GLU A 33 -3.57 -8.98 -0.26
C GLU A 33 -2.94 -8.40 -1.52
N GLN A 34 -3.19 -9.02 -2.67
CA GLN A 34 -2.69 -8.53 -3.96
C GLN A 34 -3.34 -7.18 -4.32
N ALA A 35 -4.64 -7.04 -4.11
CA ALA A 35 -5.35 -5.80 -4.36
C ALA A 35 -4.80 -4.64 -3.52
N ILE A 36 -4.53 -4.88 -2.22
CA ILE A 36 -3.95 -3.88 -1.32
C ILE A 36 -2.52 -3.53 -1.74
N ALA A 37 -1.70 -4.51 -2.09
CA ALA A 37 -0.34 -4.27 -2.57
C ALA A 37 -0.34 -3.42 -3.86
N ASN A 38 -1.22 -3.74 -4.79
CA ASN A 38 -1.40 -2.97 -6.02
C ASN A 38 -1.93 -1.57 -5.74
N ALA A 39 -2.82 -1.42 -4.75
CA ALA A 39 -3.34 -0.13 -4.32
C ALA A 39 -2.23 0.76 -3.72
N ALA A 40 -1.30 0.20 -2.97
CA ALA A 40 -0.16 0.96 -2.45
C ALA A 40 0.71 1.53 -3.58
N GLY A 41 0.95 0.75 -4.62
CA GLY A 41 1.63 1.21 -5.83
C GLY A 41 0.86 2.30 -6.57
N ALA A 42 -0.44 2.10 -6.77
CA ALA A 42 -1.30 3.07 -7.44
C ALA A 42 -1.37 4.39 -6.66
N LEU A 43 -1.44 4.33 -5.33
CA LEU A 43 -1.42 5.49 -4.45
C LEU A 43 -0.14 6.31 -4.64
N ARG A 44 1.01 5.65 -4.61
CA ARG A 44 2.30 6.31 -4.82
C ARG A 44 2.36 6.98 -6.19
N ASP A 45 2.00 6.27 -7.23
CA ASP A 45 2.05 6.78 -8.60
C ASP A 45 1.10 7.97 -8.79
N TRP A 46 -0.10 7.89 -8.22
CA TRP A 46 -1.08 8.97 -8.27
C TRP A 46 -0.56 10.25 -7.61
N VAL A 47 0.04 10.11 -6.42
CA VAL A 47 0.61 11.24 -5.68
C VAL A 47 1.80 11.85 -6.45
N GLU A 48 2.67 11.02 -7.00
CA GLU A 48 3.81 11.48 -7.81
C GLU A 48 3.35 12.30 -9.02
N VAL A 49 2.33 11.83 -9.73
CA VAL A 49 1.76 12.56 -10.87
C VAL A 49 1.19 13.91 -10.45
N LYS A 50 0.44 13.95 -9.33
CA LYS A 50 -0.14 15.19 -8.82
C LYS A 50 0.94 16.19 -8.40
N GLU A 51 1.95 15.74 -7.72
CA GLU A 51 3.07 16.59 -7.30
C GLU A 51 3.88 17.10 -8.51
N ALA A 52 4.06 16.29 -9.53
CA ALA A 52 4.70 16.72 -10.79
C ALA A 52 3.90 17.79 -11.52
N GLN A 53 2.58 17.84 -11.32
CA GLN A 53 1.70 18.88 -11.86
C GLN A 53 1.65 20.14 -10.97
N GLY A 54 2.43 20.20 -9.91
CA GLY A 54 2.44 21.31 -8.95
C GLY A 54 1.34 21.26 -7.91
N GLU A 55 0.58 20.18 -7.85
CA GLU A 55 -0.46 19.98 -6.84
C GLU A 55 0.12 19.29 -5.60
N LYS A 56 -0.46 19.56 -4.44
CA LYS A 56 -0.09 18.87 -3.21
C LYS A 56 -0.96 17.62 -3.05
N ALA A 57 -0.39 16.56 -2.47
CA ALA A 57 -1.16 15.40 -2.06
C ALA A 57 -2.23 15.83 -1.06
N PRO A 58 -3.49 15.41 -1.23
CA PRO A 58 -4.55 15.71 -0.26
C PRO A 58 -4.20 15.18 1.12
N VAL A 59 -4.56 15.92 2.15
CA VAL A 59 -4.45 15.43 3.53
C VAL A 59 -5.50 14.33 3.72
N PRO A 60 -5.11 13.13 4.20
CA PRO A 60 -6.07 12.06 4.40
C PRO A 60 -7.16 12.45 5.38
N LEU A 61 -8.42 12.22 5.01
CA LEU A 61 -9.54 12.42 5.91
C LEU A 61 -9.62 11.25 6.91
N PRO A 62 -10.00 11.53 8.18
CA PRO A 62 -10.25 10.47 9.14
C PRO A 62 -11.37 9.55 8.68
N ILE A 63 -11.24 8.27 9.02
CA ILE A 63 -12.22 7.25 8.65
C ILE A 63 -13.64 7.62 9.13
N GLU A 64 -13.74 8.24 10.30
CA GLU A 64 -15.03 8.67 10.89
C GLU A 64 -15.74 9.70 10.01
N LYS A 65 -14.99 10.61 9.38
CA LYS A 65 -15.55 11.60 8.45
C LYS A 65 -15.95 10.96 7.13
N LEU A 66 -15.09 10.07 6.60
CA LEU A 66 -15.35 9.39 5.34
C LEU A 66 -16.58 8.47 5.41
N ARG A 67 -16.77 7.78 6.51
CA ARG A 67 -17.94 6.90 6.71
C ARG A 67 -19.27 7.65 6.63
N ARG A 68 -19.28 8.95 6.87
CA ARG A 68 -20.47 9.81 6.78
C ARG A 68 -20.78 10.28 5.37
N ARG A 69 -19.82 10.21 4.45
CA ARG A 69 -20.08 10.57 3.06
C ARG A 69 -21.05 9.56 2.44
N SER A 70 -22.01 10.05 1.67
CA SER A 70 -23.04 9.20 1.10
C SER A 70 -22.49 8.15 0.14
N ASP A 71 -21.49 8.50 -0.65
CA ASP A 71 -20.83 7.56 -1.58
C ASP A 71 -20.12 6.42 -0.83
N VAL A 72 -19.44 6.74 0.25
CA VAL A 72 -18.74 5.74 1.09
C VAL A 72 -19.76 4.88 1.84
N ALA A 73 -20.77 5.51 2.45
CA ALA A 73 -21.83 4.78 3.16
C ALA A 73 -22.56 3.80 2.25
N GLN A 74 -22.87 4.21 1.03
CA GLN A 74 -23.51 3.34 0.03
C GLN A 74 -22.61 2.17 -0.37
N ALA A 75 -21.33 2.42 -0.56
CA ALA A 75 -20.35 1.37 -0.88
C ALA A 75 -20.27 0.33 0.23
N ILE A 76 -20.21 0.76 1.49
CA ILE A 76 -20.17 -0.14 2.66
C ILE A 76 -21.48 -0.96 2.74
N THR A 77 -22.61 -0.32 2.56
CA THR A 77 -23.92 -1.02 2.52
C THR A 77 -23.95 -2.05 1.42
N GLY A 78 -23.34 -1.78 0.27
CA GLY A 78 -23.22 -2.70 -0.85
C GLY A 78 -22.18 -3.80 -0.68
N GLY A 79 -21.49 -3.87 0.46
CA GLY A 79 -20.55 -4.94 0.78
C GLY A 79 -19.07 -4.55 0.76
N ALA A 80 -18.73 -3.29 0.48
CA ALA A 80 -17.33 -2.85 0.50
C ALA A 80 -16.78 -2.83 1.92
N THR A 81 -15.50 -3.15 2.04
CA THR A 81 -14.74 -3.11 3.29
C THR A 81 -13.80 -1.92 3.28
N LEU A 82 -13.67 -1.25 4.42
CA LEU A 82 -12.70 -0.18 4.61
C LEU A 82 -11.34 -0.74 5.01
N ALA A 83 -10.31 -0.17 4.44
CA ALA A 83 -8.92 -0.41 4.83
C ALA A 83 -8.16 0.91 4.77
N THR A 84 -6.98 0.95 5.38
CA THR A 84 -6.07 2.06 5.22
C THR A 84 -4.81 1.61 4.48
N VAL A 85 -4.35 2.43 3.55
CA VAL A 85 -3.17 2.15 2.74
C VAL A 85 -2.12 3.22 3.00
N PRO A 86 -0.91 2.86 3.41
CA PRO A 86 0.14 3.84 3.66
C PRO A 86 0.74 4.37 2.35
N LEU A 87 1.06 5.65 2.34
CA LEU A 87 1.84 6.26 1.29
C LEU A 87 3.33 6.05 1.59
N VAL A 88 3.96 5.13 0.88
CA VAL A 88 5.40 4.90 0.94
C VAL A 88 6.04 5.57 -0.26
N ARG A 89 6.85 6.58 -0.01
CA ARG A 89 7.55 7.30 -1.08
C ARG A 89 8.87 6.61 -1.39
N GLU A 90 9.06 6.26 -2.64
CA GLU A 90 10.31 5.70 -3.12
C GLU A 90 11.06 6.74 -3.95
N THR A 91 12.33 6.95 -3.63
CA THR A 91 13.15 7.94 -4.32
C THR A 91 13.99 7.34 -5.44
N GLY A 92 14.08 6.00 -5.50
CA GLY A 92 14.98 5.31 -6.40
C GLY A 92 16.46 5.43 -6.02
N LYS A 93 16.77 6.09 -4.88
CA LYS A 93 18.13 6.32 -4.41
C LYS A 93 18.37 5.53 -3.13
N PRO A 94 19.12 4.43 -3.17
CA PRO A 94 19.42 3.67 -1.96
C PRO A 94 20.33 4.47 -1.03
N VAL A 95 20.11 4.31 0.27
CA VAL A 95 20.98 4.81 1.32
C VAL A 95 21.41 3.64 2.20
N LYS A 96 22.62 3.72 2.77
CA LYS A 96 23.09 2.70 3.70
C LYS A 96 22.34 2.80 5.02
N ALA A 97 21.93 1.64 5.55
CA ALA A 97 21.34 1.53 6.87
C ALA A 97 22.06 0.43 7.66
N ASN A 98 22.45 0.73 8.88
CA ASN A 98 23.02 -0.25 9.78
C ASN A 98 21.94 -0.79 10.70
N LEU A 99 21.76 -2.10 10.69
CA LEU A 99 20.72 -2.78 11.45
C LEU A 99 21.34 -3.87 12.32
N SER A 100 20.88 -3.96 13.55
CA SER A 100 21.17 -5.10 14.42
C SER A 100 19.99 -6.07 14.35
N ILE A 101 20.24 -7.26 13.84
CA ILE A 101 19.21 -8.29 13.61
C ILE A 101 19.68 -9.55 14.34
N ASP A 102 18.76 -10.28 14.94
CA ASP A 102 19.03 -11.60 15.50
C ASP A 102 19.79 -12.47 14.51
N ALA A 103 20.83 -13.15 14.97
CA ALA A 103 21.71 -13.92 14.09
C ALA A 103 20.98 -15.05 13.34
N GLY A 104 20.01 -15.70 13.99
CA GLY A 104 19.21 -16.76 13.37
C GLY A 104 18.27 -16.20 12.30
N VAL A 105 17.64 -15.05 12.58
CA VAL A 105 16.78 -14.37 11.62
C VAL A 105 17.59 -13.89 10.41
N LEU A 106 18.76 -13.33 10.63
CA LEU A 106 19.64 -12.90 9.55
C LEU A 106 20.07 -14.06 8.66
N ALA A 107 20.44 -15.20 9.25
CA ALA A 107 20.79 -16.41 8.51
C ALA A 107 19.62 -16.88 7.63
N ALA A 108 18.40 -16.87 8.17
CA ALA A 108 17.19 -17.23 7.42
C ALA A 108 16.90 -16.24 6.29
N LEU A 109 17.09 -14.96 6.52
CA LEU A 109 16.95 -13.92 5.48
C LEU A 109 17.95 -14.16 4.34
N ASP A 110 19.19 -14.41 4.66
CA ASP A 110 20.23 -14.63 3.65
C ASP A 110 19.99 -15.90 2.82
N GLU A 111 19.55 -16.97 3.46
CA GLU A 111 19.21 -18.22 2.79
C GLU A 111 18.04 -18.02 1.83
N GLU A 112 16.97 -17.36 2.28
CA GLU A 112 15.80 -17.12 1.43
C GLU A 112 16.11 -16.12 0.30
N ALA A 113 16.91 -15.10 0.55
CA ALA A 113 17.38 -14.18 -0.48
C ALA A 113 18.15 -14.92 -1.57
N ALA A 114 19.08 -15.80 -1.18
CA ALA A 114 19.84 -16.62 -2.13
C ALA A 114 18.93 -17.54 -2.95
N ARG A 115 17.95 -18.17 -2.31
CA ARG A 115 16.98 -19.02 -3.01
C ARG A 115 16.19 -18.24 -4.06
N ARG A 116 15.89 -16.98 -3.80
CA ARG A 116 15.18 -16.08 -4.71
C ARG A 116 16.11 -15.32 -5.67
N LYS A 117 17.41 -15.57 -5.61
CA LYS A 117 18.44 -14.88 -6.40
C LYS A 117 18.42 -13.36 -6.16
N LEU A 118 18.20 -12.96 -4.92
CA LEU A 118 18.20 -11.57 -4.49
C LEU A 118 19.37 -11.30 -3.56
N THR A 119 19.80 -10.04 -3.52
CA THR A 119 20.70 -9.57 -2.46
C THR A 119 19.95 -9.45 -1.15
N ARG A 120 20.67 -9.44 -0.03
CA ARG A 120 20.08 -9.17 1.30
C ARG A 120 19.24 -7.88 1.28
N SER A 121 19.82 -6.78 0.77
CA SER A 121 19.15 -5.48 0.71
C SER A 121 17.88 -5.52 -0.13
N ALA A 122 17.91 -6.13 -1.30
CA ALA A 122 16.75 -6.26 -2.16
C ALA A 122 15.63 -7.07 -1.51
N PHE A 123 16.01 -8.14 -0.80
CA PHE A 123 15.03 -8.97 -0.10
C PHE A 123 14.41 -8.25 1.09
N VAL A 124 15.21 -7.54 1.89
CA VAL A 124 14.72 -6.72 3.01
C VAL A 124 13.77 -5.64 2.52
N GLU A 125 14.09 -4.93 1.44
CA GLU A 125 13.19 -3.95 0.84
C GLU A 125 11.87 -4.57 0.38
N MET A 126 11.93 -5.74 -0.26
CA MET A 126 10.74 -6.45 -0.70
C MET A 126 9.83 -6.81 0.47
N LEU A 127 10.40 -7.33 1.56
CA LEU A 127 9.65 -7.65 2.78
C LEU A 127 9.05 -6.41 3.41
N ALA A 128 9.82 -5.32 3.48
CA ALA A 128 9.34 -4.06 4.04
C ALA A 128 8.16 -3.50 3.24
N ARG A 129 8.25 -3.45 1.91
CA ARG A 129 7.15 -3.00 1.05
C ARG A 129 5.90 -3.83 1.28
N ARG A 130 6.05 -5.14 1.34
CA ARG A 130 4.93 -6.06 1.55
C ARG A 130 4.26 -5.85 2.91
N MET A 131 5.05 -5.77 3.97
CA MET A 131 4.52 -5.57 5.32
C MET A 131 3.90 -4.19 5.48
N LEU A 132 4.52 -3.14 4.96
CA LEU A 132 3.99 -1.79 5.04
C LEU A 132 2.63 -1.65 4.33
N SER A 133 2.45 -2.33 3.21
CA SER A 133 1.17 -2.33 2.50
C SER A 133 0.07 -3.12 3.20
N GLN A 134 0.43 -4.06 4.08
CA GLN A 134 -0.53 -4.89 4.83
C GLN A 134 -0.94 -4.31 6.18
N ILE A 135 -0.23 -3.33 6.68
CA ILE A 135 -0.54 -2.70 7.98
C ILE A 135 -1.72 -1.76 7.80
N ALA A 136 -2.81 -2.14 8.39
CA ALA A 136 -4.02 -1.31 8.41
C ALA A 136 -3.97 -0.31 9.57
#